data_8337ae03f6603ebf39e9d8e28ac4e862
#
_entry.id   8337ae03f6603ebf39e9d8e28ac4e862
#
_cell.length_a   1.000
_cell.length_b   1.000
_cell.length_c   1.000
_cell.angle_alpha   90.00
_cell.angle_beta   90.00
_cell.angle_gamma   90.00
#
_symmetry.space_group_name_H-M   'P 1'
#
loop_
_entity.id
_entity.type
_entity.pdbx_description
1 polymer ?
#
loop_
_entity_poly.entity_id
_entity_poly.type
_entity_poly.pdbx_seq_one_letter_code
_entity_poly.pdbx_strand_id
1 'polypeptide(L)'
;KEKEFLIDSAGLYSGHAGALPDERMRRHASRRGYVLDSRARTFYPTADFAEFDMIIGMDDQNIEALKRAAINEEERAKIFKMTDFCRKSTSYSEIPDPYYEGPQGFELVLDLLEDAVAGLYWYCLAHY
;
A
#
# COMPACT_ATOMS: atom_id res chain seq x y z
N LYS A 1 -5.93 13.55 22.25
CA LYS A 1 -6.55 14.06 21.04
C LYS A 1 -6.28 13.15 19.86
N GLU A 2 -7.32 12.64 19.26
CA GLU A 2 -7.19 11.71 18.16
C GLU A 2 -6.73 12.41 16.87
N LYS A 3 -5.85 11.73 16.13
CA LYS A 3 -5.47 12.16 14.80
C LYS A 3 -6.36 11.46 13.77
N GLU A 4 -6.79 12.21 12.79
CA GLU A 4 -7.57 11.66 11.69
C GLU A 4 -6.67 11.39 10.49
N PHE A 5 -6.89 10.25 9.83
CA PHE A 5 -6.15 9.86 8.65
C PHE A 5 -7.09 9.74 7.46
N LEU A 6 -6.72 10.38 6.35
CA LEU A 6 -7.37 10.14 5.07
C LEU A 6 -6.57 9.06 4.34
N ILE A 7 -7.17 7.89 4.15
CA ILE A 7 -6.50 6.73 3.57
C ILE A 7 -7.18 6.37 2.26
N ASP A 8 -6.37 6.19 1.21
CA ASP A 8 -6.86 5.79 -0.08
C ASP A 8 -5.85 4.86 -0.75
N SER A 9 -6.25 4.22 -1.82
CA SER A 9 -5.39 3.35 -2.60
C SER A 9 -5.57 3.61 -4.08
N ALA A 10 -4.51 3.37 -4.85
CA ALA A 10 -4.51 3.60 -6.29
C ALA A 10 -3.56 2.65 -6.98
N GLY A 11 -3.79 2.40 -8.26
CA GLY A 11 -2.90 1.60 -9.09
C GLY A 11 -2.18 2.45 -10.11
N LEU A 12 -0.96 2.07 -10.43
CA LEU A 12 -0.18 2.71 -11.49
C LEU A 12 -0.67 2.28 -12.88
N TYR A 13 -1.37 1.16 -12.96
CA TYR A 13 -1.92 0.63 -14.18
C TYR A 13 -3.43 0.87 -14.23
N SER A 14 -3.91 1.53 -15.27
CA SER A 14 -5.32 1.96 -15.37
C SER A 14 -6.28 0.85 -15.85
N GLY A 15 -5.77 -0.28 -16.33
CA GLY A 15 -6.60 -1.34 -16.92
C GLY A 15 -7.60 -1.99 -15.97
N HIS A 16 -7.40 -1.86 -14.67
CA HIS A 16 -8.28 -2.44 -13.65
C HIS A 16 -9.10 -1.39 -12.88
N ALA A 17 -9.11 -0.12 -13.35
CA ALA A 17 -9.86 0.93 -12.68
C ALA A 17 -11.34 0.55 -12.54
N GLY A 18 -11.89 0.74 -11.36
CA GLY A 18 -13.28 0.39 -11.04
C GLY A 18 -13.48 -1.06 -10.59
N ALA A 19 -12.47 -1.91 -10.68
CA ALA A 19 -12.57 -3.32 -10.27
C ALA A 19 -12.47 -3.47 -8.75
N LEU A 20 -13.10 -4.51 -8.23
CA LEU A 20 -12.91 -4.93 -6.85
C LEU A 20 -11.57 -5.66 -6.69
N PRO A 21 -11.04 -5.76 -5.48
CA PRO A 21 -9.86 -6.58 -5.23
C PRO A 21 -10.05 -8.03 -5.67
N ASP A 22 -8.94 -8.72 -5.92
CA ASP A 22 -8.96 -10.14 -6.31
C ASP A 22 -9.85 -10.95 -5.36
N GLU A 23 -10.71 -11.80 -5.94
CA GLU A 23 -11.68 -12.57 -5.16
C GLU A 23 -11.00 -13.49 -4.14
N ARG A 24 -9.87 -14.08 -4.49
CA ARG A 24 -9.12 -14.96 -3.57
C ARG A 24 -8.59 -14.16 -2.39
N MET A 25 -8.05 -12.96 -2.64
CA MET A 25 -7.59 -12.08 -1.58
C MET A 25 -8.76 -11.65 -0.69
N ARG A 26 -9.90 -11.32 -1.27
CA ARG A 26 -11.09 -10.96 -0.51
C ARG A 26 -11.53 -12.08 0.42
N ARG A 27 -11.50 -13.34 -0.04
CA ARG A 27 -11.85 -14.48 0.79
C ARG A 27 -10.87 -14.70 1.94
N HIS A 28 -9.57 -14.61 1.65
CA HIS A 28 -8.54 -14.75 2.70
C HIS A 28 -8.66 -13.65 3.74
N ALA A 29 -8.84 -12.41 3.30
CA ALA A 29 -9.01 -11.27 4.21
C ALA A 29 -10.27 -11.41 5.06
N SER A 30 -11.37 -11.90 4.47
CA SER A 30 -12.63 -12.12 5.17
C SER A 30 -12.48 -13.08 6.35
N ARG A 31 -11.65 -14.10 6.21
CA ARG A 31 -11.38 -15.05 7.31
C ARG A 31 -10.70 -14.38 8.50
N ARG A 32 -10.06 -13.25 8.31
CA ARG A 32 -9.43 -12.46 9.37
C ARG A 32 -10.30 -11.28 9.81
N GLY A 33 -11.54 -11.19 9.31
CA GLY A 33 -12.47 -10.13 9.68
C GLY A 33 -12.36 -8.86 8.83
N TYR A 34 -11.61 -8.88 7.73
CA TYR A 34 -11.49 -7.73 6.84
C TYR A 34 -12.43 -7.82 5.66
N VAL A 35 -13.11 -6.73 5.38
CA VAL A 35 -13.96 -6.61 4.19
C VAL A 35 -13.23 -5.73 3.17
N LEU A 36 -12.84 -6.33 2.04
CA LEU A 36 -12.15 -5.61 0.97
C LEU A 36 -13.16 -5.29 -0.13
N ASP A 37 -13.72 -4.10 -0.08
CA ASP A 37 -14.76 -3.65 -1.02
C ASP A 37 -14.38 -2.38 -1.78
N SER A 38 -13.19 -1.83 -1.56
CA SER A 38 -12.71 -0.67 -2.30
C SER A 38 -12.45 -1.03 -3.75
N ARG A 39 -12.87 -0.15 -4.67
CA ARG A 39 -12.63 -0.36 -6.09
C ARG A 39 -11.32 0.28 -6.51
N ALA A 40 -10.64 -0.33 -7.45
CA ALA A 40 -9.40 0.19 -7.97
C ALA A 40 -9.62 1.55 -8.63
N ARG A 41 -8.70 2.47 -8.42
CA ARG A 41 -8.61 3.72 -9.16
C ARG A 41 -7.19 3.92 -9.66
N THR A 42 -7.05 4.78 -10.66
CA THR A 42 -5.73 5.12 -11.20
C THR A 42 -5.05 6.16 -10.33
N PHE A 43 -3.74 6.04 -10.19
CA PHE A 43 -2.90 7.04 -9.55
C PHE A 43 -2.73 8.23 -10.50
N TYR A 44 -3.01 9.43 -10.01
CA TYR A 44 -2.84 10.68 -10.75
C TYR A 44 -1.77 11.53 -10.07
N PRO A 45 -0.53 11.59 -10.64
CA PRO A 45 0.61 12.21 -9.95
C PRO A 45 0.37 13.62 -9.44
N THR A 46 -0.15 14.49 -10.29
CA THR A 46 -0.35 15.89 -9.91
C THR A 46 -1.29 16.03 -8.71
N ALA A 47 -2.45 15.37 -8.76
CA ALA A 47 -3.44 15.46 -7.72
C ALA A 47 -3.01 14.72 -6.45
N ASP A 48 -2.48 13.51 -6.59
CA ASP A 48 -2.19 12.66 -5.45
C ASP A 48 -0.97 13.14 -4.67
N PHE A 49 0.08 13.62 -5.34
CA PHE A 49 1.22 14.21 -4.64
C PHE A 49 0.84 15.51 -3.91
N ALA A 50 -0.14 16.24 -4.41
CA ALA A 50 -0.60 17.47 -3.75
C ALA A 50 -1.47 17.17 -2.54
N GLU A 51 -2.33 16.14 -2.64
CA GLU A 51 -3.35 15.87 -1.62
C GLU A 51 -2.81 15.07 -0.43
N PHE A 52 -1.93 14.10 -0.67
CA PHE A 52 -1.50 13.18 0.37
C PHE A 52 -0.13 13.55 0.93
N ASP A 53 0.04 13.32 2.23
CA ASP A 53 1.31 13.53 2.92
C ASP A 53 2.30 12.39 2.65
N MET A 54 1.79 11.19 2.41
CA MET A 54 2.60 10.00 2.15
C MET A 54 2.03 9.25 0.96
N ILE A 55 2.91 8.79 0.08
CA ILE A 55 2.58 7.93 -1.05
C ILE A 55 3.39 6.65 -0.87
N ILE A 56 2.71 5.52 -0.70
CA ILE A 56 3.36 4.28 -0.28
C ILE A 56 3.29 3.24 -1.39
N GLY A 57 4.46 2.78 -1.83
CA GLY A 57 4.57 1.71 -2.82
C GLY A 57 4.74 0.36 -2.13
N MET A 58 4.29 -0.70 -2.80
CA MET A 58 4.34 -2.05 -2.26
C MET A 58 5.62 -2.79 -2.65
N ASP A 59 6.21 -2.46 -3.79
CA ASP A 59 7.42 -3.09 -4.31
C ASP A 59 8.34 -2.06 -4.95
N ASP A 60 9.52 -2.52 -5.40
CA ASP A 60 10.51 -1.62 -5.98
C ASP A 60 10.05 -1.05 -7.32
N GLN A 61 9.25 -1.77 -8.10
CA GLN A 61 8.68 -1.23 -9.34
C GLN A 61 7.76 -0.06 -9.06
N ASN A 62 6.92 -0.18 -8.03
CA ASN A 62 6.06 0.94 -7.61
C ASN A 62 6.91 2.13 -7.19
N ILE A 63 7.95 1.90 -6.40
CA ILE A 63 8.82 2.98 -5.91
C ILE A 63 9.51 3.69 -7.07
N GLU A 64 10.06 2.95 -8.03
CA GLU A 64 10.70 3.56 -9.19
C GLU A 64 9.73 4.37 -10.04
N ALA A 65 8.54 3.84 -10.27
CA ALA A 65 7.51 4.54 -11.04
C ALA A 65 7.08 5.82 -10.34
N LEU A 66 6.91 5.78 -9.02
CA LEU A 66 6.54 6.96 -8.23
C LEU A 66 7.65 8.01 -8.26
N LYS A 67 8.90 7.60 -8.16
CA LYS A 67 10.03 8.54 -8.24
C LYS A 67 10.15 9.20 -9.61
N ARG A 68 9.85 8.46 -10.67
CA ARG A 68 9.82 9.04 -12.02
C ARG A 68 8.67 10.02 -12.21
N ALA A 69 7.54 9.79 -11.55
CA ALA A 69 6.37 10.65 -11.64
C ALA A 69 6.51 11.92 -10.80
N ALA A 70 7.33 11.90 -9.75
CA ALA A 70 7.57 13.06 -8.90
C ALA A 70 8.38 14.13 -9.64
N ILE A 71 7.95 15.38 -9.54
CA ILE A 71 8.56 16.48 -10.29
C ILE A 71 9.59 17.28 -9.49
N ASN A 72 9.68 17.06 -8.18
CA ASN A 72 10.60 17.78 -7.31
C ASN A 72 10.95 16.94 -6.07
N GLU A 73 11.87 17.46 -5.25
CA GLU A 73 12.30 16.76 -4.05
C GLU A 73 11.22 16.68 -2.98
N GLU A 74 10.34 17.66 -2.90
CA GLU A 74 9.23 17.64 -1.96
C GLU A 74 8.30 16.45 -2.23
N GLU A 75 8.00 16.22 -3.50
CA GLU A 75 7.17 15.06 -3.88
C GLU A 75 7.91 13.74 -3.66
N ARG A 76 9.20 13.67 -4.00
CA ARG A 76 10.01 12.47 -3.76
C ARG A 76 10.09 12.12 -2.29
N ALA A 77 10.16 13.12 -1.42
CA ALA A 77 10.22 12.91 0.01
C ALA A 77 8.96 12.29 0.60
N LYS A 78 7.85 12.33 -0.13
CA LYS A 78 6.59 11.69 0.27
C LYS A 78 6.53 10.20 -0.03
N ILE A 79 7.47 9.68 -0.80
CA ILE A 79 7.46 8.29 -1.29
C ILE A 79 8.09 7.37 -0.25
N PHE A 80 7.33 6.36 0.15
CA PHE A 80 7.76 5.34 1.13
C PHE A 80 7.47 3.95 0.58
N LYS A 81 8.19 2.95 1.08
CA LYS A 81 7.90 1.55 0.76
C LYS A 81 7.20 0.90 1.96
N MET A 82 6.11 0.16 1.70
CA MET A 82 5.29 -0.40 2.78
C MET A 82 6.11 -1.30 3.72
N THR A 83 6.99 -2.14 3.18
CA THR A 83 7.80 -3.04 4.00
C THR A 83 8.79 -2.33 4.91
N ASP A 84 9.10 -1.07 4.67
CA ASP A 84 9.96 -0.29 5.57
C ASP A 84 9.31 -0.09 6.95
N PHE A 85 8.01 -0.26 7.06
CA PHE A 85 7.28 -0.13 8.31
C PHE A 85 7.12 -1.45 9.06
N CYS A 86 7.53 -2.58 8.47
CA CYS A 86 7.48 -3.88 9.11
C CYS A 86 8.43 -3.92 10.31
N ARG A 87 7.96 -4.46 11.43
CA ARG A 87 8.74 -4.61 12.65
C ARG A 87 9.08 -6.06 12.96
N LYS A 88 8.20 -6.99 12.56
CA LYS A 88 8.35 -8.41 12.80
C LYS A 88 8.91 -9.16 11.60
N SER A 89 8.47 -8.78 10.41
CA SER A 89 8.81 -9.45 9.15
C SER A 89 9.85 -8.62 8.38
N THR A 90 11.02 -8.44 8.96
CA THR A 90 12.05 -7.55 8.41
C THR A 90 12.88 -8.17 7.29
N SER A 91 12.69 -9.45 7.00
CA SER A 91 13.41 -10.14 5.92
C SER A 91 12.83 -9.88 4.53
N TYR A 92 11.67 -9.28 4.44
CA TYR A 92 11.03 -8.96 3.16
C TYR A 92 11.28 -7.49 2.81
N SER A 93 11.73 -7.24 1.58
CA SER A 93 11.93 -5.89 1.08
C SER A 93 10.77 -5.40 0.21
N GLU A 94 9.82 -6.28 -0.09
CA GLU A 94 8.65 -5.97 -0.93
C GLU A 94 7.44 -6.75 -0.44
N ILE A 95 6.24 -6.22 -0.69
CA ILE A 95 5.02 -7.00 -0.54
C ILE A 95 4.88 -7.84 -1.82
N PRO A 96 4.96 -9.17 -1.74
CA PRO A 96 4.92 -10.00 -2.93
C PRO A 96 3.53 -10.03 -3.56
N ASP A 97 3.49 -10.30 -4.87
CA ASP A 97 2.24 -10.55 -5.57
C ASP A 97 1.84 -12.02 -5.31
N PRO A 98 0.68 -12.27 -4.68
CA PRO A 98 0.28 -13.62 -4.34
C PRO A 98 -0.30 -14.42 -5.50
N TYR A 99 -0.40 -13.83 -6.67
CA TYR A 99 -1.16 -14.37 -7.80
C TYR A 99 -0.77 -15.81 -8.16
N TYR A 100 0.54 -16.09 -8.14
CA TYR A 100 1.07 -17.41 -8.56
C TYR A 100 1.43 -18.33 -7.40
N GLU A 101 1.19 -17.93 -6.16
CA GLU A 101 1.69 -18.65 -4.99
C GLU A 101 0.62 -19.43 -4.22
N GLY A 102 -0.63 -19.44 -4.72
CA GLY A 102 -1.72 -20.15 -4.07
C GLY A 102 -2.12 -19.55 -2.72
N PRO A 103 -2.85 -20.33 -1.89
CA PRO A 103 -3.38 -19.79 -0.62
C PRO A 103 -2.32 -19.25 0.32
N GLN A 104 -1.14 -19.87 0.37
CA GLN A 104 -0.05 -19.43 1.24
C GLN A 104 0.47 -18.06 0.88
N GLY A 105 0.49 -17.73 -0.42
CA GLY A 105 0.89 -16.40 -0.89
C GLY A 105 -0.05 -15.31 -0.41
N PHE A 106 -1.35 -15.56 -0.43
CA PHE A 106 -2.33 -14.60 0.07
C PHE A 106 -2.19 -14.39 1.58
N GLU A 107 -1.97 -15.47 2.34
CA GLU A 107 -1.78 -15.36 3.78
C GLU A 107 -0.50 -14.62 4.11
N LEU A 108 0.58 -14.84 3.38
CA LEU A 108 1.83 -14.12 3.57
C LEU A 108 1.64 -12.61 3.34
N VAL A 109 0.95 -12.24 2.27
CA VAL A 109 0.68 -10.81 1.99
C VAL A 109 -0.10 -10.17 3.15
N LEU A 110 -1.10 -10.86 3.65
CA LEU A 110 -1.89 -10.34 4.78
C LEU A 110 -1.03 -10.22 6.05
N ASP A 111 -0.15 -11.17 6.31
CA ASP A 111 0.76 -11.10 7.46
C ASP A 111 1.69 -9.88 7.35
N LEU A 112 2.27 -9.67 6.16
CA LEU A 112 3.17 -8.54 5.93
C LEU A 112 2.44 -7.21 6.04
N LEU A 113 1.24 -7.12 5.50
CA LEU A 113 0.44 -5.89 5.56
C LEU A 113 -0.01 -5.58 6.98
N GLU A 114 -0.40 -6.58 7.75
CA GLU A 114 -0.77 -6.35 9.15
C GLU A 114 0.41 -5.81 9.94
N ASP A 115 1.60 -6.37 9.75
CA ASP A 115 2.82 -5.88 10.39
C ASP A 115 3.16 -4.47 9.94
N ALA A 116 3.17 -4.24 8.62
CA ALA A 116 3.55 -2.94 8.06
C ALA A 116 2.57 -1.84 8.46
N VAL A 117 1.27 -2.12 8.43
CA VAL A 117 0.25 -1.13 8.78
C VAL A 117 0.36 -0.73 10.26
N ALA A 118 0.63 -1.69 11.15
CA ALA A 118 0.85 -1.38 12.55
C ALA A 118 2.06 -0.45 12.72
N GLY A 119 3.17 -0.73 12.04
CA GLY A 119 4.35 0.12 12.07
C GLY A 119 4.11 1.50 11.45
N LEU A 120 3.37 1.55 10.36
CA LEU A 120 2.98 2.79 9.70
C LEU A 120 2.15 3.68 10.63
N TYR A 121 1.19 3.10 11.33
CA TYR A 121 0.36 3.83 12.27
C TYR A 121 1.22 4.53 13.33
N TRP A 122 2.15 3.80 13.93
CA TRP A 122 3.06 4.38 14.92
C TRP A 122 3.96 5.46 14.33
N TYR A 123 4.45 5.25 13.10
CA TYR A 123 5.23 6.26 12.39
C TYR A 123 4.43 7.55 12.20
N CYS A 124 3.18 7.44 11.75
CA CYS A 124 2.33 8.61 11.53
C CYS A 124 2.04 9.36 12.83
N LEU A 125 1.81 8.65 13.94
CA LEU A 125 1.60 9.28 15.23
C LEU A 125 2.83 10.08 15.69
N ALA A 126 4.02 9.62 15.33
CA ALA A 126 5.27 10.28 15.73
C ALA A 126 5.62 11.48 14.85
N HIS A 127 5.20 11.50 13.59
CA HIS A 127 5.65 12.49 12.60
C HIS A 127 4.58 13.46 12.12
N TYR A 128 3.32 13.21 12.45
CA TYR A 128 2.20 14.06 12.00
C TYR A 128 1.21 14.40 13.15
#